data_ad70c1f9a53b7e5bf4d64dcdfc2410ad
#
_entry.id   ad70c1f9a53b7e5bf4d64dcdfc2410ad
#
_cell.length_a   1.000
_cell.length_b   1.000
_cell.length_c   1.000
_cell.angle_alpha   90.00
_cell.angle_beta   90.00
_cell.angle_gamma   90.00
#
_symmetry.space_group_name_H-M   'P 1'
#
loop_
_entity.id
_entity.type
_entity.pdbx_description
1 polymer ?
#
loop_
_entity_poly.entity_id
_entity_poly.type
_entity_poly.pdbx_seq_one_letter_code
_entity_poly.pdbx_strand_id
1 'polypeptide(L)'
;LIDTPGHVDFCAEMERVIQVLDFAVVVVSAVEGIQGHTETVFRLLKSARVPVIFFINKMDRMGADFERTCQGIRQRLGCALLDMNRLMEKGWETPIQEQVAENDERLLEAYLEGAAGSDQMERGLRDQFAQAKLMPVFRGSALNGQGIEEFLIGLKRLLTEKGQETARQPFAARVYKIRHDAAGARIVHIRVMAGEIHTRDEVEGQKVSEIRRYSGSRHQSVGRAVAGELCALVGIGGVKPGDGLGALRKKNKPETLPLLRSKLILEDGVSPASALGCCRILEDEDPLLAVEWSEELQQIHLSVMGVIQLEVLKELFFERFGLKVSFGPCEVVYKETIAGPVIGYGRYEPL
;
A
#
# COMPACT_ATOMS: atom_id res chain seq x y z
N LEU A 1 10.51 6.15 0.58
CA LEU A 1 9.14 6.58 0.89
C LEU A 1 8.23 6.22 -0.28
N ILE A 2 7.09 5.59 0.01
CA ILE A 2 6.01 5.33 -0.94
C ILE A 2 4.82 6.16 -0.48
N ASP A 3 4.37 7.08 -1.32
CA ASP A 3 3.14 7.83 -1.10
C ASP A 3 1.96 7.05 -1.70
N THR A 4 0.84 6.99 -0.98
CA THR A 4 -0.35 6.27 -1.40
C THR A 4 -1.55 7.22 -1.46
N PRO A 5 -2.43 7.06 -2.47
CA PRO A 5 -3.66 7.84 -2.52
C PRO A 5 -4.49 7.67 -1.24
N GLY A 6 -5.02 8.77 -0.72
CA GLY A 6 -5.84 8.76 0.51
C GLY A 6 -7.33 8.51 0.30
N HIS A 7 -7.79 8.31 -0.93
CA HIS A 7 -9.21 8.10 -1.22
C HIS A 7 -9.60 6.62 -1.25
N VAL A 8 -10.81 6.31 -0.81
CA VAL A 8 -11.31 4.93 -0.71
C VAL A 8 -11.31 4.17 -2.05
N ASP A 9 -11.51 4.85 -3.16
CA ASP A 9 -11.50 4.25 -4.51
C ASP A 9 -10.13 3.68 -4.90
N PHE A 10 -9.06 4.03 -4.18
CA PHE A 10 -7.70 3.53 -4.40
C PHE A 10 -7.23 2.54 -3.35
N CYS A 11 -8.15 1.96 -2.55
CA CYS A 11 -7.82 0.95 -1.54
C CYS A 11 -7.05 -0.24 -2.12
N ALA A 12 -7.37 -0.65 -3.35
CA ALA A 12 -6.69 -1.76 -4.01
C ALA A 12 -5.22 -1.46 -4.37
N GLU A 13 -4.89 -0.23 -4.74
CA GLU A 13 -3.49 0.19 -4.95
C GLU A 13 -2.74 0.19 -3.62
N MET A 14 -3.35 0.72 -2.58
CA MET A 14 -2.79 0.72 -1.23
C MET A 14 -2.56 -0.70 -0.70
N GLU A 15 -3.50 -1.63 -0.88
CA GLU A 15 -3.36 -3.03 -0.47
C GLU A 15 -2.13 -3.70 -1.08
N ARG A 16 -1.84 -3.40 -2.36
CA ARG A 16 -0.63 -3.88 -3.05
C ARG A 16 0.65 -3.30 -2.46
N VAL A 17 0.63 -2.02 -2.10
CA VAL A 17 1.77 -1.33 -1.48
C VAL A 17 2.02 -1.84 -0.06
N ILE A 18 0.99 -2.12 0.73
CA ILE A 18 1.11 -2.62 2.12
C ILE A 18 2.04 -3.84 2.20
N GLN A 19 2.05 -4.70 1.19
CA GLN A 19 2.87 -5.92 1.17
C GLN A 19 4.37 -5.67 1.06
N VAL A 20 4.78 -4.46 0.74
CA VAL A 20 6.18 -4.07 0.57
C VAL A 20 6.64 -3.02 1.57
N LEU A 21 5.82 -2.71 2.58
CA LEU A 21 6.16 -1.74 3.63
C LEU A 21 6.94 -2.39 4.78
N ASP A 22 7.87 -1.63 5.36
CA ASP A 22 8.48 -1.95 6.66
C ASP A 22 7.64 -1.42 7.81
N PHE A 23 7.01 -0.28 7.62
CA PHE A 23 6.06 0.36 8.51
C PHE A 23 5.19 1.34 7.70
N ALA A 24 4.10 1.78 8.29
CA ALA A 24 3.20 2.79 7.70
C ALA A 24 3.07 4.00 8.61
N VAL A 25 3.00 5.19 8.01
CA VAL A 25 2.61 6.41 8.69
C VAL A 25 1.16 6.71 8.32
N VAL A 26 0.26 6.63 9.30
CA VAL A 26 -1.16 6.97 9.13
C VAL A 26 -1.39 8.40 9.59
N VAL A 27 -1.70 9.27 8.65
CA VAL A 27 -1.95 10.69 8.93
C VAL A 27 -3.43 10.88 9.27
N VAL A 28 -3.71 11.44 10.45
CA VAL A 28 -5.07 11.69 10.96
C VAL A 28 -5.24 13.20 11.23
N SER A 29 -6.37 13.77 10.82
CA SER A 29 -6.68 15.17 11.11
C SER A 29 -7.08 15.34 12.58
N ALA A 30 -6.45 16.28 13.29
CA ALA A 30 -6.79 16.63 14.67
C ALA A 30 -8.19 17.24 14.80
N VAL A 31 -8.76 17.74 13.70
CA VAL A 31 -10.09 18.35 13.66
C VAL A 31 -11.18 17.31 13.40
N GLU A 32 -10.95 16.47 12.39
CA GLU A 32 -11.94 15.50 11.90
C GLU A 32 -11.88 14.16 12.65
N GLY A 33 -10.70 13.83 13.22
CA GLY A 33 -10.50 12.56 13.93
C GLY A 33 -10.50 11.34 13.00
N ILE A 34 -10.87 10.19 13.55
CA ILE A 34 -10.93 8.92 12.84
C ILE A 34 -12.17 8.84 11.95
N GLN A 35 -11.95 8.55 10.68
CA GLN A 35 -12.98 8.32 9.67
C GLN A 35 -13.07 6.84 9.30
N GLY A 36 -14.17 6.43 8.65
CA GLY A 36 -14.36 5.03 8.23
C GLY A 36 -13.24 4.50 7.33
N HIS A 37 -12.68 5.35 6.46
CA HIS A 37 -11.52 4.98 5.65
C HIS A 37 -10.28 4.68 6.49
N THR A 38 -10.01 5.48 7.54
CA THR A 38 -8.90 5.24 8.47
C THR A 38 -9.01 3.86 9.13
N GLU A 39 -10.22 3.43 9.50
CA GLU A 39 -10.47 2.09 10.06
C GLU A 39 -10.14 0.98 9.05
N THR A 40 -10.55 1.17 7.80
CA THR A 40 -10.27 0.22 6.72
C THR A 40 -8.77 0.08 6.48
N VAL A 41 -8.05 1.20 6.36
CA VAL A 41 -6.60 1.22 6.20
C VAL A 41 -5.90 0.53 7.36
N PHE A 42 -6.28 0.88 8.59
CA PHE A 42 -5.68 0.28 9.78
C PHE A 42 -5.93 -1.22 9.87
N ARG A 43 -7.12 -1.69 9.51
CA ARG A 43 -7.45 -3.12 9.45
C ARG A 43 -6.56 -3.87 8.47
N LEU A 44 -6.33 -3.31 7.27
CA LEU A 44 -5.44 -3.89 6.26
C LEU A 44 -3.99 -3.95 6.76
N LEU A 45 -3.48 -2.87 7.37
CA LEU A 45 -2.15 -2.81 7.95
C LEU A 45 -1.97 -3.84 9.07
N LYS A 46 -2.96 -3.96 9.95
CA LYS A 46 -2.98 -4.94 11.06
C LYS A 46 -3.01 -6.38 10.54
N SER A 47 -3.82 -6.67 9.54
CA SER A 47 -3.89 -7.98 8.87
C SER A 47 -2.54 -8.37 8.25
N ALA A 48 -1.86 -7.40 7.63
CA ALA A 48 -0.53 -7.57 7.06
C ALA A 48 0.61 -7.53 8.11
N ARG A 49 0.31 -7.28 9.38
CA ARG A 49 1.29 -7.11 10.48
C ARG A 49 2.33 -6.02 10.20
N VAL A 50 1.91 -4.95 9.54
CA VAL A 50 2.76 -3.78 9.28
C VAL A 50 2.71 -2.86 10.50
N PRO A 51 3.85 -2.51 11.11
CA PRO A 51 3.91 -1.54 12.20
C PRO A 51 3.34 -0.19 11.77
N VAL A 52 2.58 0.46 12.64
CA VAL A 52 1.91 1.73 12.35
C VAL A 52 2.41 2.83 13.26
N ILE A 53 2.69 3.97 12.68
CA ILE A 53 2.94 5.24 13.36
C ILE A 53 1.79 6.18 13.01
N PHE A 54 1.19 6.83 14.00
CA PHE A 54 0.20 7.87 13.74
C PHE A 54 0.85 9.24 13.75
N PHE A 55 0.49 10.07 12.76
CA PHE A 55 0.81 11.49 12.76
C PHE A 55 -0.49 12.30 12.79
N ILE A 56 -0.76 12.95 13.92
CA ILE A 56 -1.95 13.78 14.08
C ILE A 56 -1.65 15.16 13.55
N ASN A 57 -2.16 15.41 12.35
CA ASN A 57 -1.91 16.59 11.53
C ASN A 57 -2.96 17.69 11.75
N LYS A 58 -2.71 18.88 11.23
CA LYS A 58 -3.57 20.06 11.29
C LYS A 58 -3.76 20.61 12.73
N MET A 59 -2.74 20.49 13.58
CA MET A 59 -2.78 21.01 14.95
C MET A 59 -2.91 22.55 15.01
N ASP A 60 -2.61 23.23 13.92
CA ASP A 60 -2.78 24.67 13.72
C ASP A 60 -4.23 25.12 13.48
N ARG A 61 -5.14 24.19 13.22
CA ARG A 61 -6.53 24.52 12.88
C ARG A 61 -7.39 24.72 14.12
N MET A 62 -8.36 25.64 14.02
CA MET A 62 -9.37 25.82 15.07
C MET A 62 -10.18 24.53 15.25
N GLY A 63 -10.35 24.10 16.52
CA GLY A 63 -11.01 22.84 16.87
C GLY A 63 -10.11 21.61 16.82
N ALA A 64 -8.79 21.77 16.57
CA ALA A 64 -7.82 20.69 16.70
C ALA A 64 -7.71 20.23 18.16
N ASP A 65 -7.82 18.92 18.37
CA ASP A 65 -7.74 18.31 19.71
C ASP A 65 -6.99 16.99 19.62
N PHE A 66 -5.77 16.97 20.15
CA PHE A 66 -4.89 15.81 20.15
C PHE A 66 -5.43 14.68 21.02
N GLU A 67 -5.84 14.99 22.26
CA GLU A 67 -6.28 13.98 23.22
C GLU A 67 -7.58 13.32 22.78
N ARG A 68 -8.55 14.09 22.29
CA ARG A 68 -9.78 13.58 21.70
C ARG A 68 -9.48 12.64 20.51
N THR A 69 -8.53 13.02 19.66
CA THR A 69 -8.14 12.20 18.49
C THR A 69 -7.47 10.91 18.93
N CYS A 70 -6.55 10.96 19.91
CA CYS A 70 -5.92 9.77 20.49
C CYS A 70 -6.93 8.84 21.15
N GLN A 71 -7.91 9.39 21.89
CA GLN A 71 -8.99 8.62 22.47
C GLN A 71 -9.83 7.92 21.40
N GLY A 72 -10.15 8.64 20.30
CA GLY A 72 -10.85 8.06 19.15
C GLY A 72 -10.07 6.91 18.52
N ILE A 73 -8.75 7.04 18.35
CA ILE A 73 -7.89 5.97 17.85
C ILE A 73 -7.95 4.75 18.77
N ARG A 74 -7.76 4.92 20.09
CA ARG A 74 -7.81 3.82 21.06
C ARG A 74 -9.16 3.09 21.03
N GLN A 75 -10.26 3.84 21.02
CA GLN A 75 -11.62 3.27 21.06
C GLN A 75 -12.03 2.57 19.78
N ARG A 76 -11.78 3.19 18.61
CA ARG A 76 -12.26 2.69 17.31
C ARG A 76 -11.32 1.66 16.68
N LEU A 77 -10.00 1.81 16.88
CA LEU A 77 -9.00 0.91 16.30
C LEU A 77 -8.52 -0.18 17.28
N GLY A 78 -8.80 -0.03 18.56
CA GLY A 78 -8.44 -1.02 19.58
C GLY A 78 -6.93 -1.23 19.69
N CYS A 79 -6.15 -0.14 19.71
CA CYS A 79 -4.69 -0.20 19.77
C CYS A 79 -4.11 0.67 20.90
N ALA A 80 -2.94 0.26 21.42
CA ALA A 80 -2.19 1.03 22.39
C ALA A 80 -1.39 2.13 21.68
N LEU A 81 -1.45 3.36 22.20
CA LEU A 81 -0.75 4.53 21.64
C LEU A 81 0.28 5.04 22.63
N LEU A 82 1.48 5.37 22.16
CA LEU A 82 2.51 6.07 22.92
C LEU A 82 2.74 7.48 22.35
N ASP A 83 2.56 8.52 23.17
CA ASP A 83 2.87 9.90 22.81
C ASP A 83 4.38 10.12 22.75
N MET A 84 4.92 10.16 21.54
CA MET A 84 6.34 10.33 21.29
C MET A 84 6.82 11.76 21.54
N ASN A 85 5.98 12.76 21.35
CA ASN A 85 6.34 14.14 21.67
C ASN A 85 6.57 14.27 23.18
N ARG A 86 5.69 13.68 24.00
CA ARG A 86 5.85 13.69 25.45
C ARG A 86 7.11 12.91 25.89
N LEU A 87 7.37 11.73 25.29
CA LEU A 87 8.59 10.97 25.57
C LEU A 87 9.86 11.77 25.21
N MET A 88 9.83 12.53 24.13
CA MET A 88 10.99 13.33 23.69
C MET A 88 11.20 14.58 24.56
N GLU A 89 10.12 15.22 25.00
CA GLU A 89 10.15 16.42 25.85
C GLU A 89 10.56 16.10 27.30
N LYS A 90 10.02 15.03 27.87
CA LYS A 90 10.10 14.71 29.31
C LYS A 90 10.94 13.49 29.65
N GLY A 91 11.34 12.73 28.64
CA GLY A 91 12.06 11.48 28.82
C GLY A 91 11.17 10.35 29.36
N TRP A 92 11.80 9.38 30.01
CA TRP A 92 11.14 8.19 30.56
C TRP A 92 10.48 8.51 31.92
N GLU A 93 9.36 9.29 31.90
CA GLU A 93 8.52 9.48 33.09
C GLU A 93 7.76 8.21 33.44
N THR A 94 7.39 8.06 34.74
CA THR A 94 6.64 6.91 35.27
C THR A 94 5.45 6.47 34.38
N PRO A 95 4.52 7.36 33.94
CA PRO A 95 3.39 6.95 33.10
C PRO A 95 3.79 6.39 31.73
N ILE A 96 4.92 6.86 31.18
CA ILE A 96 5.44 6.36 29.90
C ILE A 96 6.10 5.00 30.08
N GLN A 97 6.86 4.83 31.18
CA GLN A 97 7.48 3.54 31.51
C GLN A 97 6.42 2.47 31.77
N GLU A 98 5.39 2.77 32.54
CA GLU A 98 4.26 1.86 32.81
C GLU A 98 3.60 1.42 31.51
N GLN A 99 3.29 2.36 30.64
CA GLN A 99 2.63 2.10 29.35
C GLN A 99 3.46 1.17 28.44
N VAL A 100 4.79 1.32 28.44
CA VAL A 100 5.67 0.44 27.66
C VAL A 100 5.85 -0.91 28.38
N ALA A 101 5.94 -0.93 29.71
CA ALA A 101 6.10 -2.16 30.47
C ALA A 101 4.86 -3.06 30.43
N GLU A 102 3.65 -2.51 30.49
CA GLU A 102 2.38 -3.27 30.52
C GLU A 102 2.19 -4.24 29.32
N ASN A 103 2.84 -4.01 28.20
CA ASN A 103 2.72 -4.84 27.00
C ASN A 103 3.78 -5.95 26.90
N ASP A 104 4.69 -6.08 27.89
CA ASP A 104 5.76 -7.08 27.91
C ASP A 104 6.00 -7.57 29.34
N GLU A 105 5.67 -8.85 29.64
CA GLU A 105 5.76 -9.45 30.97
C GLU A 105 7.14 -9.30 31.59
N ARG A 106 8.21 -9.53 30.82
CA ARG A 106 9.59 -9.45 31.35
C ARG A 106 9.99 -8.01 31.67
N LEU A 107 9.54 -7.07 30.81
CA LEU A 107 9.79 -5.66 31.02
C LEU A 107 8.99 -5.12 32.21
N LEU A 108 7.77 -5.64 32.41
CA LEU A 108 6.92 -5.31 33.54
C LEU A 108 7.52 -5.80 34.89
N GLU A 109 8.00 -7.05 34.91
CA GLU A 109 8.71 -7.59 36.09
C GLU A 109 9.92 -6.72 36.44
N ALA A 110 10.80 -6.43 35.46
CA ALA A 110 11.97 -5.59 35.68
C ALA A 110 11.60 -4.16 36.13
N TYR A 111 10.50 -3.62 35.62
CA TYR A 111 9.99 -2.31 36.03
C TYR A 111 9.50 -2.30 37.48
N LEU A 112 8.70 -3.30 37.87
CA LEU A 112 8.19 -3.45 39.25
C LEU A 112 9.31 -3.67 40.27
N GLU A 113 10.39 -4.36 39.89
CA GLU A 113 11.59 -4.54 40.70
C GLU A 113 12.50 -3.31 40.76
N GLY A 114 12.19 -2.26 40.00
CA GLY A 114 13.02 -1.04 39.89
C GLY A 114 14.33 -1.26 39.13
N ALA A 115 14.44 -2.36 38.40
CA ALA A 115 15.62 -2.75 37.63
C ALA A 115 15.59 -2.30 36.17
N ALA A 116 14.45 -1.81 35.67
CA ALA A 116 14.29 -1.39 34.29
C ALA A 116 14.91 -0.01 34.02
N GLY A 117 16.09 0.00 33.38
CA GLY A 117 16.76 1.23 32.94
C GLY A 117 16.24 1.76 31.62
N SER A 118 16.62 3.01 31.28
CA SER A 118 16.20 3.69 30.04
C SER A 118 16.54 2.88 28.77
N ASP A 119 17.68 2.20 28.72
CA ASP A 119 18.09 1.37 27.57
C ASP A 119 17.18 0.15 27.38
N GLN A 120 16.67 -0.39 28.47
CA GLN A 120 15.76 -1.53 28.43
C GLN A 120 14.37 -1.10 27.98
N MET A 121 13.88 0.06 28.46
CA MET A 121 12.64 0.67 28.00
C MET A 121 12.71 1.02 26.49
N GLU A 122 13.84 1.55 26.03
CA GLU A 122 14.07 1.87 24.62
C GLU A 122 14.02 0.64 23.72
N ARG A 123 14.65 -0.46 24.15
CA ARG A 123 14.55 -1.76 23.44
C ARG A 123 13.13 -2.29 23.43
N GLY A 124 12.46 -2.28 24.57
CA GLY A 124 11.06 -2.70 24.69
C GLY A 124 10.12 -1.92 23.77
N LEU A 125 10.29 -0.60 23.69
CA LEU A 125 9.53 0.24 22.76
C LEU A 125 9.75 -0.17 21.29
N ARG A 126 11.00 -0.35 20.87
CA ARG A 126 11.32 -0.77 19.49
C ARG A 126 10.76 -2.14 19.16
N ASP A 127 10.89 -3.10 20.06
CA ASP A 127 10.40 -4.47 19.88
C ASP A 127 8.87 -4.50 19.78
N GLN A 128 8.18 -3.76 20.64
CA GLN A 128 6.72 -3.65 20.61
C GLN A 128 6.22 -2.93 19.37
N PHE A 129 6.91 -1.89 18.93
CA PHE A 129 6.62 -1.23 17.64
C PHE A 129 6.79 -2.20 16.48
N ALA A 130 7.93 -2.90 16.41
CA ALA A 130 8.22 -3.86 15.34
C ALA A 130 7.20 -5.03 15.29
N GLN A 131 6.64 -5.39 16.45
CA GLN A 131 5.59 -6.41 16.58
C GLN A 131 4.17 -5.86 16.38
N ALA A 132 4.01 -4.57 16.05
CA ALA A 132 2.73 -3.88 15.93
C ALA A 132 1.84 -4.01 17.19
N LYS A 133 2.43 -4.02 18.39
CA LYS A 133 1.74 -4.05 19.70
C LYS A 133 1.51 -2.66 20.27
N LEU A 134 2.47 -1.75 20.09
CA LEU A 134 2.42 -0.38 20.58
C LEU A 134 2.65 0.57 19.37
N MET A 135 1.72 1.50 19.16
CA MET A 135 1.75 2.45 18.06
C MET A 135 2.24 3.82 18.55
N PRO A 136 3.41 4.26 18.09
CA PRO A 136 3.87 5.62 18.34
C PRO A 136 2.93 6.65 17.71
N VAL A 137 2.64 7.74 18.43
CA VAL A 137 1.84 8.85 17.91
C VAL A 137 2.62 10.15 18.03
N PHE A 138 2.60 10.93 16.96
CA PHE A 138 3.18 12.27 16.85
C PHE A 138 2.09 13.29 16.53
N ARG A 139 2.34 14.55 16.85
CA ARG A 139 1.44 15.66 16.55
C ARG A 139 2.18 16.77 15.84
N GLY A 140 1.48 17.48 14.95
CA GLY A 140 2.06 18.62 14.24
C GLY A 140 1.15 19.24 13.21
N SER A 141 1.73 20.14 12.42
CA SER A 141 1.12 20.74 11.24
C SER A 141 2.09 20.63 10.08
N ALA A 142 1.78 19.73 9.14
CA ALA A 142 2.62 19.54 7.95
C ALA A 142 2.70 20.81 7.10
N LEU A 143 1.61 21.60 7.05
CA LEU A 143 1.57 22.85 6.29
C LEU A 143 2.59 23.87 6.82
N ASN A 144 2.73 23.96 8.14
CA ASN A 144 3.60 24.94 8.81
C ASN A 144 4.97 24.34 9.18
N GLY A 145 5.21 23.07 8.89
CA GLY A 145 6.43 22.36 9.27
C GLY A 145 6.54 22.02 10.76
N GLN A 146 5.52 22.34 11.58
CA GLN A 146 5.53 22.10 13.02
C GLN A 146 5.46 20.60 13.33
N GLY A 147 6.32 20.11 14.23
CA GLY A 147 6.35 18.71 14.65
C GLY A 147 7.01 17.76 13.63
N ILE A 148 7.50 18.26 12.48
CA ILE A 148 8.11 17.42 11.45
C ILE A 148 9.53 17.00 11.85
N GLU A 149 10.31 17.89 12.45
CA GLU A 149 11.66 17.58 12.92
C GLU A 149 11.62 16.52 14.02
N GLU A 150 10.75 16.70 15.01
CA GLU A 150 10.51 15.76 16.10
C GLU A 150 10.05 14.39 15.56
N PHE A 151 9.18 14.42 14.57
CA PHE A 151 8.75 13.18 13.90
C PHE A 151 9.91 12.44 13.23
N LEU A 152 10.78 13.15 12.50
CA LEU A 152 11.95 12.54 11.85
C LEU A 152 12.97 12.00 12.86
N ILE A 153 13.21 12.71 13.95
CA ILE A 153 14.06 12.24 15.05
C ILE A 153 13.46 10.99 15.70
N GLY A 154 12.14 11.01 15.96
CA GLY A 154 11.42 9.88 16.51
C GLY A 154 11.44 8.65 15.58
N LEU A 155 11.31 8.84 14.26
CA LEU A 155 11.50 7.77 13.28
C LEU A 155 12.88 7.12 13.39
N LYS A 156 13.93 7.94 13.42
CA LYS A 156 15.30 7.44 13.57
C LYS A 156 15.51 6.66 14.88
N ARG A 157 14.82 7.05 15.94
CA ARG A 157 14.84 6.37 17.24
C ARG A 157 14.15 5.00 17.20
N LEU A 158 13.02 4.89 16.50
CA LEU A 158 12.21 3.68 16.40
C LEU A 158 12.76 2.64 15.43
N LEU A 159 13.38 3.12 14.33
CA LEU A 159 13.83 2.25 13.26
C LEU A 159 15.23 1.72 13.55
N THR A 160 15.37 0.39 13.48
CA THR A 160 16.65 -0.29 13.46
C THR A 160 16.97 -0.74 12.05
N GLU A 161 18.23 -0.63 11.64
CA GLU A 161 18.65 -1.22 10.38
C GLU A 161 18.39 -2.74 10.43
N LYS A 162 17.57 -3.24 9.52
CA LYS A 162 17.40 -4.67 9.32
C LYS A 162 18.71 -5.22 8.79
N GLY A 163 19.33 -6.11 9.54
CA GLY A 163 20.66 -6.63 9.25
C GLY A 163 20.79 -7.33 7.90
N GLN A 164 22.01 -7.48 7.43
CA GLN A 164 22.42 -8.09 6.15
C GLN A 164 22.11 -9.59 6.03
N GLU A 165 21.41 -10.20 6.97
CA GLU A 165 21.11 -11.64 6.96
C GLU A 165 20.29 -12.08 5.74
N THR A 166 19.42 -11.21 5.22
CA THR A 166 18.59 -11.50 4.04
C THR A 166 19.38 -11.38 2.72
N ALA A 167 20.52 -10.70 2.71
CA ALA A 167 21.32 -10.49 1.50
C ALA A 167 21.97 -11.79 0.96
N ARG A 168 22.19 -12.79 1.81
CA ARG A 168 22.81 -14.09 1.42
C ARG A 168 21.81 -15.14 0.99
N GLN A 169 20.52 -14.84 1.04
CA GLN A 169 19.46 -15.76 0.63
C GLN A 169 19.25 -15.73 -0.89
N PRO A 170 18.58 -16.73 -1.49
CA PRO A 170 18.18 -16.67 -2.89
C PRO A 170 17.33 -15.44 -3.18
N PHE A 171 17.43 -14.90 -4.39
CA PHE A 171 16.63 -13.76 -4.82
C PHE A 171 15.12 -14.02 -4.61
N ALA A 172 14.50 -13.09 -3.93
CA ALA A 172 13.07 -13.04 -3.72
C ALA A 172 12.59 -11.59 -3.77
N ALA A 173 11.54 -11.31 -4.52
CA ALA A 173 10.98 -9.97 -4.63
C ALA A 173 9.45 -9.99 -4.69
N ARG A 174 8.82 -8.85 -4.39
CA ARG A 174 7.38 -8.61 -4.52
C ARG A 174 7.13 -7.52 -5.53
N VAL A 175 6.26 -7.80 -6.51
CA VAL A 175 5.76 -6.81 -7.45
C VAL A 175 4.66 -5.99 -6.76
N TYR A 176 4.82 -4.67 -6.66
CA TYR A 176 3.79 -3.82 -6.06
C TYR A 176 3.12 -2.87 -7.05
N LYS A 177 3.75 -2.60 -8.21
CA LYS A 177 3.21 -1.70 -9.23
C LYS A 177 3.76 -2.06 -10.61
N ILE A 178 2.95 -1.89 -11.63
CA ILE A 178 3.35 -1.97 -13.03
C ILE A 178 3.02 -0.63 -13.69
N ARG A 179 3.87 -0.17 -14.57
CA ARG A 179 3.66 1.01 -15.40
C ARG A 179 4.23 0.79 -16.80
N HIS A 180 3.73 1.57 -17.75
CA HIS A 180 4.33 1.71 -19.07
C HIS A 180 4.91 3.12 -19.20
N ASP A 181 6.14 3.24 -19.70
CA ASP A 181 6.75 4.54 -19.96
C ASP A 181 6.22 5.14 -21.30
N ALA A 182 6.65 6.37 -21.60
CA ALA A 182 6.23 7.06 -22.82
C ALA A 182 6.63 6.34 -24.12
N ALA A 183 7.64 5.46 -24.05
CA ALA A 183 8.05 4.62 -25.18
C ALA A 183 7.28 3.29 -25.24
N GLY A 184 6.33 3.05 -24.33
CA GLY A 184 5.56 1.82 -24.23
C GLY A 184 6.30 0.67 -23.55
N ALA A 185 7.49 0.90 -22.98
CA ALA A 185 8.21 -0.13 -22.25
C ALA A 185 7.52 -0.44 -20.92
N ARG A 186 7.31 -1.73 -20.65
CA ARG A 186 6.72 -2.24 -19.43
C ARG A 186 7.72 -2.21 -18.29
N ILE A 187 7.35 -1.55 -17.20
CA ILE A 187 8.18 -1.30 -16.03
C ILE A 187 7.53 -2.00 -14.83
N VAL A 188 8.22 -2.98 -14.27
CA VAL A 188 7.75 -3.78 -13.13
C VAL A 188 8.42 -3.29 -11.87
N HIS A 189 7.70 -2.54 -11.04
CA HIS A 189 8.19 -2.04 -9.76
C HIS A 189 8.15 -3.15 -8.71
N ILE A 190 9.30 -3.41 -8.10
CA ILE A 190 9.49 -4.46 -7.12
C ILE A 190 10.15 -3.94 -5.85
N ARG A 191 9.91 -4.66 -4.75
CA ARG A 191 10.79 -4.64 -3.60
C ARG A 191 11.58 -5.95 -3.54
N VAL A 192 12.89 -5.85 -3.44
CA VAL A 192 13.75 -7.00 -3.18
C VAL A 192 13.60 -7.37 -1.70
N MET A 193 13.04 -8.55 -1.43
CA MET A 193 12.78 -9.04 -0.07
C MET A 193 13.96 -9.82 0.48
N ALA A 194 14.70 -10.52 -0.39
CA ALA A 194 15.89 -11.30 -0.04
C ALA A 194 16.82 -11.43 -1.25
N GLY A 195 18.11 -11.67 -0.99
CA GLY A 195 19.12 -11.84 -2.02
C GLY A 195 19.41 -10.56 -2.78
N GLU A 196 19.85 -10.72 -3.99
CA GLU A 196 20.15 -9.63 -4.92
C GLU A 196 19.76 -10.03 -6.36
N ILE A 197 19.64 -9.05 -7.23
CA ILE A 197 19.35 -9.20 -8.65
C ILE A 197 20.27 -8.31 -9.47
N HIS A 198 20.78 -8.85 -10.57
CA HIS A 198 21.64 -8.13 -11.50
C HIS A 198 20.97 -7.92 -12.85
N THR A 199 21.44 -6.91 -13.56
CA THR A 199 21.13 -6.75 -14.98
C THR A 199 21.56 -7.99 -15.74
N ARG A 200 20.69 -8.51 -16.61
CA ARG A 200 20.85 -9.74 -17.40
C ARG A 200 20.55 -11.04 -16.64
N ASP A 201 20.23 -11.00 -15.36
CA ASP A 201 19.70 -12.18 -14.66
C ASP A 201 18.38 -12.62 -15.28
N GLU A 202 18.08 -13.90 -15.13
CA GLU A 202 16.83 -14.49 -15.61
C GLU A 202 15.84 -14.59 -14.45
N VAL A 203 14.67 -14.00 -14.65
CA VAL A 203 13.54 -14.04 -13.69
C VAL A 203 12.30 -14.49 -14.42
N GLU A 204 11.61 -15.49 -13.89
CA GLU A 204 10.39 -16.09 -14.50
C GLU A 204 10.61 -16.47 -15.99
N GLY A 205 11.79 -16.97 -16.33
CA GLY A 205 12.16 -17.37 -17.71
C GLY A 205 12.43 -16.21 -18.66
N GLN A 206 12.59 -14.97 -18.13
CA GLN A 206 12.83 -13.77 -18.93
C GLN A 206 14.04 -13.01 -18.42
N LYS A 207 14.74 -12.37 -19.34
CA LYS A 207 15.97 -11.66 -19.03
C LYS A 207 15.71 -10.22 -18.61
N VAL A 208 16.21 -9.82 -17.46
CA VAL A 208 16.17 -8.44 -17.00
C VAL A 208 17.06 -7.58 -17.90
N SER A 209 16.45 -6.70 -18.69
CA SER A 209 17.17 -5.81 -19.60
C SER A 209 17.79 -4.61 -18.88
N GLU A 210 17.08 -4.06 -17.89
CA GLU A 210 17.52 -2.90 -17.12
C GLU A 210 16.92 -2.95 -15.71
N ILE A 211 17.68 -2.44 -14.73
CA ILE A 211 17.20 -2.18 -13.37
C ILE A 211 17.22 -0.67 -13.15
N ARG A 212 16.06 -0.10 -12.80
CA ARG A 212 15.89 1.34 -12.56
C ARG A 212 15.65 1.61 -11.08
N ARG A 213 16.39 2.53 -10.49
CA ARG A 213 16.14 3.07 -9.16
C ARG A 213 15.48 4.44 -9.32
N TYR A 214 14.25 4.59 -8.78
CA TYR A 214 13.47 5.82 -8.89
C TYR A 214 13.68 6.75 -7.71
N SER A 215 13.68 8.07 -8.00
CA SER A 215 13.57 9.15 -7.03
C SER A 215 12.60 10.18 -7.59
N GLY A 216 11.35 10.13 -7.12
CA GLY A 216 10.24 10.84 -7.75
C GLY A 216 9.99 10.38 -9.19
N SER A 217 9.94 11.31 -10.13
CA SER A 217 9.76 11.02 -11.57
C SER A 217 11.06 10.62 -12.29
N ARG A 218 12.22 10.85 -11.66
CA ARG A 218 13.53 10.53 -12.25
C ARG A 218 13.97 9.13 -11.87
N HIS A 219 14.72 8.48 -12.76
CA HIS A 219 15.34 7.21 -12.46
C HIS A 219 16.82 7.19 -12.84
N GLN A 220 17.54 6.30 -12.21
CA GLN A 220 18.92 5.96 -12.53
C GLN A 220 19.00 4.47 -12.84
N SER A 221 19.63 4.10 -13.95
CA SER A 221 19.94 2.71 -14.26
C SER A 221 21.07 2.23 -13.35
N VAL A 222 20.87 1.05 -12.74
CA VAL A 222 21.83 0.43 -11.83
C VAL A 222 22.14 -0.99 -12.27
N GLY A 223 23.35 -1.48 -12.00
CA GLY A 223 23.76 -2.83 -12.37
C GLY A 223 23.17 -3.92 -11.48
N ARG A 224 22.77 -3.57 -10.24
CA ARG A 224 22.21 -4.52 -9.26
C ARG A 224 21.24 -3.82 -8.28
N ALA A 225 20.38 -4.61 -7.68
CA ALA A 225 19.58 -4.22 -6.53
C ALA A 225 19.62 -5.33 -5.46
N VAL A 226 19.64 -4.94 -4.18
CA VAL A 226 19.83 -5.84 -3.03
C VAL A 226 18.59 -5.85 -2.12
N ALA A 227 18.53 -6.83 -1.22
CA ALA A 227 17.47 -6.96 -0.23
C ALA A 227 17.20 -5.64 0.50
N GLY A 228 15.90 -5.28 0.61
CA GLY A 228 15.41 -4.02 1.20
C GLY A 228 15.22 -2.89 0.18
N GLU A 229 15.81 -2.96 -1.01
CA GLU A 229 15.69 -1.91 -2.01
C GLU A 229 14.38 -1.97 -2.81
N LEU A 230 13.88 -0.78 -3.16
CA LEU A 230 12.83 -0.56 -4.15
C LEU A 230 13.49 -0.27 -5.48
N CYS A 231 13.17 -1.04 -6.50
CA CYS A 231 13.63 -0.82 -7.87
C CYS A 231 12.56 -1.21 -8.88
N ALA A 232 12.83 -0.99 -10.14
CA ALA A 232 11.97 -1.43 -11.21
C ALA A 232 12.77 -2.22 -12.24
N LEU A 233 12.17 -3.30 -12.74
CA LEU A 233 12.74 -4.18 -13.75
C LEU A 233 12.11 -3.87 -15.09
N VAL A 234 12.92 -3.84 -16.13
CA VAL A 234 12.50 -3.76 -17.53
C VAL A 234 12.84 -5.08 -18.22
N GLY A 235 11.97 -5.53 -19.12
CA GLY A 235 12.14 -6.78 -19.87
C GLY A 235 11.40 -7.98 -19.26
N ILE A 236 10.64 -7.78 -18.19
CA ILE A 236 9.84 -8.82 -17.54
C ILE A 236 8.36 -8.65 -17.91
N GLY A 237 7.76 -9.69 -18.48
CA GLY A 237 6.33 -9.78 -18.81
C GLY A 237 5.60 -10.84 -18.00
N GLY A 238 4.28 -10.95 -18.16
CA GLY A 238 3.46 -12.03 -17.62
C GLY A 238 3.24 -12.01 -16.09
N VAL A 239 3.87 -11.08 -15.37
CA VAL A 239 3.69 -10.91 -13.92
C VAL A 239 2.64 -9.81 -13.66
N LYS A 240 1.97 -9.86 -12.51
CA LYS A 240 0.94 -8.89 -12.09
C LYS A 240 1.34 -8.22 -10.77
N PRO A 241 0.79 -7.04 -10.47
CA PRO A 241 0.92 -6.45 -9.14
C PRO A 241 0.43 -7.42 -8.06
N GLY A 242 1.24 -7.63 -7.02
CA GLY A 242 1.00 -8.63 -5.96
C GLY A 242 1.72 -9.96 -6.18
N ASP A 243 2.28 -10.23 -7.35
CA ASP A 243 3.05 -11.46 -7.59
C ASP A 243 4.40 -11.45 -6.86
N GLY A 244 4.82 -12.63 -6.43
CA GLY A 244 6.18 -12.86 -5.94
C GLY A 244 7.08 -13.35 -7.07
N LEU A 245 8.35 -12.93 -7.04
CA LEU A 245 9.39 -13.31 -7.99
C LEU A 245 10.48 -14.14 -7.31
N GLY A 246 11.13 -15.00 -8.07
CA GLY A 246 12.21 -15.84 -7.59
C GLY A 246 11.75 -16.84 -6.53
N ALA A 247 12.39 -16.86 -5.36
CA ALA A 247 12.04 -17.77 -4.26
C ALA A 247 10.66 -17.45 -3.65
N LEU A 248 10.11 -16.25 -3.87
CA LEU A 248 8.81 -15.83 -3.36
C LEU A 248 7.69 -16.14 -4.38
N ARG A 249 7.35 -17.40 -4.58
CA ARG A 249 6.34 -17.83 -5.57
C ARG A 249 4.87 -17.56 -5.17
N LYS A 250 4.62 -16.95 -4.03
CA LYS A 250 3.25 -16.75 -3.52
C LYS A 250 2.55 -15.62 -4.31
N LYS A 251 1.46 -15.96 -5.01
CA LYS A 251 0.52 -14.99 -5.55
C LYS A 251 -0.37 -14.49 -4.43
N ASN A 252 -0.50 -13.19 -4.30
CA ASN A 252 -1.45 -12.60 -3.36
C ASN A 252 -2.76 -12.32 -4.09
N LYS A 253 -3.87 -12.75 -3.48
CA LYS A 253 -5.19 -12.39 -4.00
C LYS A 253 -5.61 -11.09 -3.32
N PRO A 254 -6.10 -10.08 -4.05
CA PRO A 254 -6.62 -8.86 -3.45
C PRO A 254 -7.82 -9.21 -2.56
N GLU A 255 -7.88 -8.60 -1.38
CA GLU A 255 -9.04 -8.71 -0.48
C GLU A 255 -10.18 -7.81 -0.96
N THR A 256 -9.81 -6.67 -1.55
CA THR A 256 -10.75 -5.68 -2.06
C THR A 256 -11.01 -5.92 -3.54
N LEU A 257 -12.28 -6.11 -3.91
CA LEU A 257 -12.71 -6.31 -5.29
C LEU A 257 -13.63 -5.17 -5.73
N PRO A 258 -13.56 -4.73 -6.99
CA PRO A 258 -14.47 -3.72 -7.52
C PRO A 258 -15.90 -4.27 -7.56
N LEU A 259 -16.84 -3.44 -7.14
CA LEU A 259 -18.26 -3.76 -7.13
C LEU A 259 -19.06 -2.94 -8.16
N LEU A 260 -18.41 -2.00 -8.80
CA LEU A 260 -19.02 -1.13 -9.80
C LEU A 260 -18.45 -1.43 -11.19
N ARG A 261 -19.30 -1.24 -12.18
CA ARG A 261 -18.94 -1.35 -13.60
C ARG A 261 -19.43 -0.11 -14.31
N SER A 262 -18.65 0.41 -15.25
CA SER A 262 -19.05 1.53 -16.09
C SER A 262 -18.67 1.26 -17.54
N LYS A 263 -19.49 1.79 -18.43
CA LYS A 263 -19.29 1.75 -19.88
C LYS A 263 -18.37 2.91 -20.29
N LEU A 264 -17.37 2.62 -21.11
CA LEU A 264 -16.57 3.63 -21.77
C LEU A 264 -17.34 4.22 -22.95
N ILE A 265 -17.48 5.51 -22.98
CA ILE A 265 -18.11 6.28 -24.06
C ILE A 265 -17.00 7.00 -24.84
N LEU A 266 -16.90 6.70 -26.12
CA LEU A 266 -15.90 7.27 -27.03
C LEU A 266 -16.46 8.52 -27.70
N GLU A 267 -15.64 9.55 -27.86
CA GLU A 267 -15.98 10.69 -28.70
C GLU A 267 -15.91 10.30 -30.20
N ASP A 268 -16.59 11.09 -31.05
CA ASP A 268 -16.63 10.86 -32.49
C ASP A 268 -15.20 10.80 -33.10
N GLY A 269 -14.97 9.78 -33.89
CA GLY A 269 -13.69 9.55 -34.56
C GLY A 269 -12.69 8.68 -33.79
N VAL A 270 -12.97 8.30 -32.54
CA VAL A 270 -12.13 7.37 -31.78
C VAL A 270 -12.49 5.92 -32.13
N SER A 271 -11.51 5.18 -32.64
CA SER A 271 -11.70 3.75 -32.96
C SER A 271 -11.86 2.92 -31.68
N PRO A 272 -12.91 2.07 -31.58
CA PRO A 272 -13.07 1.16 -30.44
C PRO A 272 -11.85 0.24 -30.22
N ALA A 273 -11.21 -0.20 -31.30
CA ALA A 273 -10.01 -1.04 -31.23
C ALA A 273 -8.81 -0.30 -30.59
N SER A 274 -8.62 0.98 -30.96
CA SER A 274 -7.58 1.82 -30.36
C SER A 274 -7.86 2.06 -28.87
N ALA A 275 -9.10 2.41 -28.52
CA ALA A 275 -9.49 2.61 -27.13
C ALA A 275 -9.34 1.32 -26.30
N LEU A 276 -9.71 0.15 -26.85
CA LEU A 276 -9.52 -1.14 -26.19
C LEU A 276 -8.03 -1.44 -25.96
N GLY A 277 -7.16 -1.10 -26.92
CA GLY A 277 -5.71 -1.21 -26.74
C GLY A 277 -5.20 -0.38 -25.56
N CYS A 278 -5.67 0.87 -25.43
CA CYS A 278 -5.33 1.73 -24.28
C CYS A 278 -5.88 1.16 -22.95
N CYS A 279 -7.13 0.65 -22.96
CA CYS A 279 -7.72 -0.02 -21.79
C CYS A 279 -6.89 -1.22 -21.34
N ARG A 280 -6.36 -2.03 -22.27
CA ARG A 280 -5.51 -3.19 -21.95
C ARG A 280 -4.17 -2.78 -21.31
N ILE A 281 -3.60 -1.65 -21.71
CA ILE A 281 -2.40 -1.10 -21.06
C ILE A 281 -2.73 -0.70 -19.61
N LEU A 282 -3.86 -0.02 -19.40
CA LEU A 282 -4.31 0.35 -18.06
C LEU A 282 -4.67 -0.88 -17.20
N GLU A 283 -5.26 -1.92 -17.80
CA GLU A 283 -5.55 -3.17 -17.11
C GLU A 283 -4.28 -3.93 -16.70
N ASP A 284 -3.21 -3.90 -17.50
CA ASP A 284 -1.91 -4.47 -17.10
C ASP A 284 -1.32 -3.75 -15.88
N GLU A 285 -1.53 -2.44 -15.78
CA GLU A 285 -1.13 -1.63 -14.63
C GLU A 285 -2.05 -1.83 -13.42
N ASP A 286 -3.35 -1.96 -13.65
CA ASP A 286 -4.38 -2.26 -12.64
C ASP A 286 -5.32 -3.38 -13.10
N PRO A 287 -5.01 -4.64 -12.77
CA PRO A 287 -5.80 -5.80 -13.18
C PRO A 287 -7.25 -5.81 -12.66
N LEU A 288 -7.56 -4.97 -11.65
CA LEU A 288 -8.92 -4.86 -11.11
C LEU A 288 -9.86 -4.07 -12.03
N LEU A 289 -9.33 -3.35 -13.01
CA LEU A 289 -10.15 -2.72 -14.05
C LEU A 289 -10.93 -3.74 -14.87
N ALA A 290 -10.48 -5.00 -14.95
CA ALA A 290 -11.17 -6.12 -15.57
C ALA A 290 -11.90 -5.70 -16.84
N VAL A 291 -11.13 -5.25 -17.84
CA VAL A 291 -11.65 -4.69 -19.10
C VAL A 291 -12.38 -5.77 -19.88
N GLU A 292 -13.65 -5.52 -20.22
CA GLU A 292 -14.48 -6.43 -21.01
C GLU A 292 -14.93 -5.74 -22.30
N TRP A 293 -14.79 -6.46 -23.40
CA TRP A 293 -15.34 -6.08 -24.69
C TRP A 293 -16.61 -6.89 -24.96
N SER A 294 -17.72 -6.20 -25.17
CA SER A 294 -18.97 -6.82 -25.60
C SER A 294 -19.08 -6.73 -27.13
N GLU A 295 -19.01 -7.86 -27.82
CA GLU A 295 -19.17 -7.91 -29.29
C GLU A 295 -20.58 -7.58 -29.72
N GLU A 296 -21.59 -7.99 -28.97
CA GLU A 296 -22.99 -7.74 -29.28
C GLU A 296 -23.35 -6.24 -29.19
N LEU A 297 -22.85 -5.58 -28.16
CA LEU A 297 -23.14 -4.17 -27.91
C LEU A 297 -22.09 -3.23 -28.50
N GLN A 298 -20.97 -3.74 -28.98
CA GLN A 298 -19.82 -2.95 -29.45
C GLN A 298 -19.36 -1.94 -28.38
N GLN A 299 -19.25 -2.40 -27.12
CA GLN A 299 -18.99 -1.57 -25.97
C GLN A 299 -17.83 -2.10 -25.13
N ILE A 300 -17.05 -1.18 -24.58
CA ILE A 300 -16.01 -1.46 -23.61
C ILE A 300 -16.56 -1.16 -22.21
N HIS A 301 -16.40 -2.09 -21.30
CA HIS A 301 -16.76 -1.94 -19.89
C HIS A 301 -15.54 -2.09 -19.02
N LEU A 302 -15.51 -1.33 -17.93
CA LEU A 302 -14.44 -1.35 -16.92
C LEU A 302 -15.04 -1.53 -15.54
N SER A 303 -14.40 -2.34 -14.72
CA SER A 303 -14.72 -2.47 -13.30
C SER A 303 -13.98 -1.39 -12.52
N VAL A 304 -14.64 -0.75 -11.58
CA VAL A 304 -14.07 0.33 -10.76
C VAL A 304 -14.51 0.23 -9.30
N MET A 305 -13.73 0.81 -8.42
CA MET A 305 -14.03 0.88 -6.99
C MET A 305 -15.01 2.00 -6.66
N GLY A 306 -15.00 3.09 -7.43
CA GLY A 306 -15.85 4.25 -7.22
C GLY A 306 -15.79 5.26 -8.36
N VAL A 307 -16.59 6.32 -8.22
CA VAL A 307 -16.76 7.35 -9.27
C VAL A 307 -15.50 8.19 -9.45
N ILE A 308 -14.76 8.46 -8.38
CA ILE A 308 -13.51 9.25 -8.45
C ILE A 308 -12.46 8.54 -9.31
N GLN A 309 -12.42 7.20 -9.27
CA GLN A 309 -11.54 6.43 -10.13
C GLN A 309 -11.84 6.66 -11.63
N LEU A 310 -13.13 6.84 -12.00
CA LEU A 310 -13.51 7.17 -13.39
C LEU A 310 -13.02 8.56 -13.83
N GLU A 311 -13.05 9.54 -12.92
CA GLU A 311 -12.54 10.89 -13.20
C GLU A 311 -11.03 10.84 -13.47
N VAL A 312 -10.28 10.12 -12.63
CA VAL A 312 -8.83 9.91 -12.82
C VAL A 312 -8.54 9.15 -14.11
N LEU A 313 -9.32 8.09 -14.42
CA LEU A 313 -9.17 7.36 -15.68
C LEU A 313 -9.40 8.27 -16.90
N LYS A 314 -10.40 9.15 -16.85
CA LYS A 314 -10.67 10.12 -17.92
C LYS A 314 -9.47 11.03 -18.18
N GLU A 315 -8.84 11.53 -17.12
CA GLU A 315 -7.63 12.36 -17.24
C GLU A 315 -6.45 11.54 -17.80
N LEU A 316 -6.25 10.30 -17.31
CA LEU A 316 -5.21 9.41 -17.80
C LEU A 316 -5.37 9.07 -19.29
N PHE A 317 -6.59 8.86 -19.80
CA PHE A 317 -6.84 8.65 -21.22
C PHE A 317 -6.42 9.86 -22.05
N PHE A 318 -6.72 11.06 -21.58
CA PHE A 318 -6.34 12.29 -22.27
C PHE A 318 -4.84 12.55 -22.20
N GLU A 319 -4.24 12.49 -21.02
CA GLU A 319 -2.83 12.82 -20.82
C GLU A 319 -1.87 11.83 -21.50
N ARG A 320 -2.18 10.53 -21.41
CA ARG A 320 -1.25 9.48 -21.87
C ARG A 320 -1.48 9.07 -23.34
N PHE A 321 -2.73 9.08 -23.77
CA PHE A 321 -3.10 8.57 -25.10
C PHE A 321 -3.69 9.64 -26.02
N GLY A 322 -3.90 10.85 -25.51
CA GLY A 322 -4.54 11.92 -26.28
C GLY A 322 -6.02 11.64 -26.62
N LEU A 323 -6.63 10.65 -25.96
CA LEU A 323 -8.00 10.23 -26.23
C LEU A 323 -8.96 10.94 -25.27
N LYS A 324 -9.96 11.60 -25.83
CA LYS A 324 -11.07 12.13 -25.06
C LYS A 324 -12.13 11.06 -24.93
N VAL A 325 -12.43 10.70 -23.69
CA VAL A 325 -13.43 9.69 -23.35
C VAL A 325 -14.35 10.21 -22.24
N SER A 326 -15.50 9.61 -22.09
CA SER A 326 -16.37 9.78 -20.95
C SER A 326 -16.86 8.40 -20.47
N PHE A 327 -17.50 8.38 -19.31
CA PHE A 327 -18.00 7.14 -18.73
C PHE A 327 -19.51 7.23 -18.51
N GLY A 328 -20.19 6.11 -18.70
CA GLY A 328 -21.60 5.96 -18.34
C GLY A 328 -21.80 5.94 -16.82
N PRO A 329 -23.04 5.87 -16.37
CA PRO A 329 -23.34 5.71 -14.95
C PRO A 329 -22.69 4.41 -14.43
N CYS A 330 -22.28 4.45 -13.15
CA CYS A 330 -21.79 3.26 -12.47
C CYS A 330 -22.98 2.32 -12.19
N GLU A 331 -22.84 1.08 -12.60
CA GLU A 331 -23.77 -0.01 -12.32
C GLU A 331 -23.15 -0.96 -11.31
N VAL A 332 -23.98 -1.45 -10.37
CA VAL A 332 -23.52 -2.44 -9.39
C VAL A 332 -23.42 -3.81 -10.07
N VAL A 333 -22.27 -4.47 -9.90
CA VAL A 333 -22.07 -5.84 -10.40
C VAL A 333 -22.74 -6.82 -9.46
N TYR A 334 -23.88 -7.35 -9.87
CA TYR A 334 -24.57 -8.42 -9.15
C TYR A 334 -23.93 -9.76 -9.46
N LYS A 335 -23.83 -10.61 -8.45
CA LYS A 335 -23.43 -12.01 -8.58
C LYS A 335 -24.58 -12.89 -8.21
N GLU A 336 -24.86 -13.84 -9.06
CA GLU A 336 -25.86 -14.87 -8.80
C GLU A 336 -25.19 -16.11 -8.22
N THR A 337 -25.90 -16.79 -7.31
CA THR A 337 -25.49 -18.07 -6.77
C THR A 337 -26.71 -18.98 -6.64
N ILE A 338 -26.46 -20.29 -6.60
CA ILE A 338 -27.53 -21.26 -6.36
C ILE A 338 -27.91 -21.27 -4.88
N ALA A 339 -29.21 -21.30 -4.59
CA ALA A 339 -29.73 -21.31 -3.21
C ALA A 339 -29.61 -22.69 -2.52
N GLY A 340 -29.28 -23.75 -3.28
CA GLY A 340 -29.11 -25.11 -2.78
C GLY A 340 -28.46 -26.01 -3.83
N PRO A 341 -28.22 -27.28 -3.51
CA PRO A 341 -27.65 -28.23 -4.46
C PRO A 341 -28.60 -28.41 -5.65
N VAL A 342 -28.06 -28.27 -6.86
CA VAL A 342 -28.77 -28.48 -8.14
C VAL A 342 -28.04 -29.53 -8.95
N ILE A 343 -28.82 -30.34 -9.70
CA ILE A 343 -28.27 -31.37 -10.61
C ILE A 343 -28.48 -30.85 -12.03
N GLY A 344 -27.37 -30.69 -12.77
CA GLY A 344 -27.39 -30.32 -14.19
C GLY A 344 -27.12 -31.58 -15.06
N TYR A 345 -27.86 -31.71 -16.15
CA TYR A 345 -27.61 -32.74 -17.15
C TYR A 345 -27.05 -32.06 -18.41
N GLY A 346 -25.86 -32.51 -18.84
CA GLY A 346 -25.24 -32.11 -20.10
C GLY A 346 -25.23 -33.30 -21.07
N ARG A 347 -25.64 -33.09 -22.33
CA ARG A 347 -25.48 -34.06 -23.41
C ARG A 347 -24.39 -33.56 -24.33
N TYR A 348 -23.32 -34.34 -24.49
CA TYR A 348 -22.27 -34.09 -25.46
C TYR A 348 -22.46 -35.02 -26.64
N GLU A 349 -22.64 -34.53 -27.83
CA GLU A 349 -22.63 -35.31 -29.08
C GLU A 349 -21.32 -34.96 -29.80
N PRO A 350 -20.34 -35.91 -29.85
CA PRO A 350 -19.15 -35.70 -30.66
C PRO A 350 -19.52 -35.70 -32.15
N LEU A 351 -18.97 -34.73 -32.90
CA LEU A 351 -19.08 -34.61 -34.34
C LEU A 351 -18.28 -35.73 -35.03
#